data_a47e0ea77e6c2ac14eb769c42e057acd
#
_entry.id   a47e0ea77e6c2ac14eb769c42e057acd
#
_cell.length_a   1.000
_cell.length_b   1.000
_cell.length_c   1.000
_cell.angle_alpha   90.00
_cell.angle_beta   90.00
_cell.angle_gamma   90.00
#
_symmetry.space_group_name_H-M   'P 1'
#
loop_
_entity.id
_entity.type
_entity.pdbx_description
1 polymer ?
#
loop_
_entity_poly.entity_id
_entity_poly.type
_entity_poly.pdbx_seq_one_letter_code
_entity_poly.pdbx_strand_id
1 'polypeptide(L)'
;MSREQLPMAKALNRALADAMRDDAKVTLMGEDVGELGGVFRVTEGLKREFGESRVLDTPLAEAGIIGTAIGLAMRGFRPVCEIQFDGFIFPAFNQITTQLAKLHNRTAGAVKLPIVIRVPYGGHIGAVEHHQESPEAYFAHTPGLRLVSPSTPNDAYWMLRQAITSDDPILFLEPKSRYWHKGEVQDAAPSLSLIHISEPTR
;
A
#
# COMPACT_ATOMS: atom_id res chain seq x y z
N MET A 1 9.48 18.59 -19.80
CA MET A 1 9.13 17.56 -18.79
C MET A 1 9.78 18.00 -17.50
N SER A 2 8.99 18.36 -16.51
CA SER A 2 9.53 18.77 -15.20
C SER A 2 10.01 17.51 -14.47
N ARG A 3 11.24 17.56 -13.99
CA ARG A 3 11.83 16.51 -13.16
C ARG A 3 11.85 17.03 -11.73
N GLU A 4 10.98 16.49 -10.90
CA GLU A 4 10.89 16.91 -9.51
C GLU A 4 11.72 16.01 -8.62
N GLN A 5 12.59 16.59 -7.79
CA GLN A 5 13.38 15.85 -6.80
C GLN A 5 12.56 15.71 -5.50
N LEU A 6 12.11 14.50 -5.20
CA LEU A 6 11.29 14.20 -4.02
C LEU A 6 11.94 13.16 -3.11
N PRO A 7 11.77 13.26 -1.78
CA PRO A 7 11.94 12.12 -0.89
C PRO A 7 10.93 11.02 -1.24
N MET A 8 11.30 9.74 -1.03
CA MET A 8 10.38 8.63 -1.32
C MET A 8 9.03 8.77 -0.60
N ALA A 9 9.00 9.22 0.66
CA ALA A 9 7.74 9.46 1.38
C ALA A 9 6.84 10.47 0.67
N LYS A 10 7.40 11.52 0.07
CA LYS A 10 6.64 12.53 -0.69
C LYS A 10 6.24 12.01 -2.09
N ALA A 11 7.04 11.14 -2.69
CA ALA A 11 6.67 10.46 -3.94
C ALA A 11 5.45 9.54 -3.73
N LEU A 12 5.41 8.79 -2.62
CA LEU A 12 4.25 8.00 -2.22
C LEU A 12 3.02 8.87 -1.93
N ASN A 13 3.20 9.99 -1.21
CA ASN A 13 2.11 10.94 -0.95
C ASN A 13 1.51 11.48 -2.25
N ARG A 14 2.37 11.91 -3.19
CA ARG A 14 1.94 12.37 -4.52
C ARG A 14 1.21 11.26 -5.29
N ALA A 15 1.71 10.02 -5.25
CA ALA A 15 1.05 8.89 -5.92
C ALA A 15 -0.36 8.64 -5.38
N LEU A 16 -0.55 8.71 -4.06
CA LEU A 16 -1.87 8.60 -3.42
C LEU A 16 -2.78 9.75 -3.83
N ALA A 17 -2.31 10.99 -3.75
CA ALA A 17 -3.09 12.16 -4.13
C ALA A 17 -3.57 12.07 -5.59
N ASP A 18 -2.66 11.76 -6.50
CA ASP A 18 -2.98 11.66 -7.93
C ASP A 18 -3.95 10.49 -8.21
N ALA A 19 -3.78 9.33 -7.54
CA ALA A 19 -4.72 8.22 -7.65
C ALA A 19 -6.12 8.59 -7.14
N MET A 20 -6.20 9.32 -6.04
CA MET A 20 -7.47 9.77 -5.47
C MET A 20 -8.15 10.87 -6.31
N ARG A 21 -7.40 11.70 -7.04
CA ARG A 21 -7.94 12.67 -8.01
C ARG A 21 -8.51 11.98 -9.24
N ASP A 22 -7.81 10.95 -9.73
CA ASP A 22 -8.18 10.25 -10.96
C ASP A 22 -9.38 9.31 -10.77
N ASP A 23 -9.55 8.72 -9.58
CA ASP A 23 -10.64 7.79 -9.28
C ASP A 23 -11.28 8.09 -7.92
N ALA A 24 -12.55 8.50 -7.95
CA ALA A 24 -13.34 8.77 -6.76
C ALA A 24 -13.59 7.52 -5.87
N LYS A 25 -13.36 6.32 -6.38
CA LYS A 25 -13.49 5.06 -5.64
C LYS A 25 -12.26 4.69 -4.81
N VAL A 26 -11.13 5.34 -5.05
CA VAL A 26 -9.93 5.16 -4.23
C VAL A 26 -10.17 5.75 -2.86
N THR A 27 -10.03 4.94 -1.82
CA THR A 27 -10.15 5.34 -0.41
C THR A 27 -8.88 4.97 0.34
N LEU A 28 -8.49 5.79 1.29
CA LEU A 28 -7.36 5.54 2.17
C LEU A 28 -7.87 5.25 3.58
N MET A 29 -7.37 4.22 4.23
CA MET A 29 -7.76 3.86 5.58
C MET A 29 -6.59 3.27 6.37
N GLY A 30 -6.58 3.52 7.66
CA GLY A 30 -5.53 3.06 8.56
C GLY A 30 -5.52 3.87 9.85
N GLU A 31 -4.59 3.56 10.72
CA GLU A 31 -4.41 4.26 11.98
C GLU A 31 -3.65 5.57 11.74
N ASP A 32 -4.17 6.69 12.25
CA ASP A 32 -3.55 8.02 12.18
C ASP A 32 -3.28 8.54 10.75
N VAL A 33 -3.90 7.96 9.73
CA VAL A 33 -3.67 8.34 8.32
C VAL A 33 -4.32 9.68 7.95
N GLY A 34 -5.29 10.13 8.72
CA GLY A 34 -6.06 11.35 8.49
C GLY A 34 -5.38 12.61 9.01
N GLU A 35 -5.73 13.04 10.22
CA GLU A 35 -5.23 14.31 10.78
C GLU A 35 -3.71 14.31 11.00
N LEU A 36 -3.17 13.20 11.49
CA LEU A 36 -1.74 13.07 11.71
C LEU A 36 -0.95 12.93 10.40
N GLY A 37 -1.55 12.37 9.36
CA GLY A 37 -0.89 12.14 8.08
C GLY A 37 0.04 10.92 8.07
N GLY A 38 -0.21 9.95 8.93
CA GLY A 38 0.59 8.75 9.13
C GLY A 38 1.87 9.00 9.92
N VAL A 39 2.45 7.94 10.46
CA VAL A 39 3.69 7.99 11.27
C VAL A 39 4.85 8.60 10.48
N PHE A 40 4.99 8.24 9.21
CA PHE A 40 6.05 8.73 8.32
C PHE A 40 5.60 9.86 7.39
N ARG A 41 4.44 10.48 7.67
CA ARG A 41 3.88 11.61 6.92
C ARG A 41 3.60 11.32 5.43
N VAL A 42 3.41 10.05 5.10
CA VAL A 42 3.08 9.64 3.72
C VAL A 42 1.68 10.10 3.32
N THR A 43 0.75 10.19 4.26
CA THR A 43 -0.65 10.58 4.00
C THR A 43 -0.97 12.02 4.39
N GLU A 44 0.06 12.81 4.75
CA GLU A 44 -0.09 14.21 5.18
C GLU A 44 -0.87 15.06 4.16
N GLY A 45 -1.89 15.75 4.64
CA GLY A 45 -2.72 16.67 3.84
C GLY A 45 -3.84 16.00 3.05
N LEU A 46 -3.84 14.68 2.88
CA LEU A 46 -4.84 13.99 2.05
C LEU A 46 -6.25 14.10 2.63
N LYS A 47 -6.43 14.00 3.96
CA LYS A 47 -7.76 14.19 4.57
C LYS A 47 -8.34 15.57 4.32
N ARG A 48 -7.50 16.61 4.37
CA ARG A 48 -7.92 17.98 4.08
C ARG A 48 -8.34 18.17 2.62
N GLU A 49 -7.68 17.46 1.67
CA GLU A 49 -7.99 17.56 0.25
C GLU A 49 -9.20 16.72 -0.16
N PHE A 50 -9.31 15.48 0.34
CA PHE A 50 -10.31 14.51 -0.13
C PHE A 50 -11.46 14.26 0.84
N GLY A 51 -11.39 14.78 2.04
CA GLY A 51 -12.43 14.66 3.07
C GLY A 51 -12.36 13.34 3.86
N GLU A 52 -13.10 13.33 4.97
CA GLU A 52 -13.12 12.21 5.92
C GLU A 52 -13.83 10.95 5.38
N SER A 53 -14.68 11.10 4.36
CA SER A 53 -15.33 9.96 3.72
C SER A 53 -14.40 9.14 2.82
N ARG A 54 -13.26 9.71 2.45
CA ARG A 54 -12.25 9.05 1.59
C ARG A 54 -10.92 8.80 2.29
N VAL A 55 -10.62 9.50 3.38
CA VAL A 55 -9.45 9.30 4.21
C VAL A 55 -9.91 9.02 5.63
N LEU A 56 -9.92 7.74 6.00
CA LEU A 56 -10.55 7.23 7.20
C LEU A 56 -9.51 6.84 8.25
N ASP A 57 -9.53 7.53 9.37
CA ASP A 57 -8.83 7.06 10.56
C ASP A 57 -9.58 5.86 11.15
N THR A 58 -8.89 4.77 11.41
CA THR A 58 -9.48 3.54 11.95
C THR A 58 -9.06 3.34 13.41
N PRO A 59 -9.83 2.57 14.18
CA PRO A 59 -9.34 2.02 15.43
C PRO A 59 -8.10 1.14 15.20
N LEU A 60 -7.31 0.93 16.26
CA LEU A 60 -6.15 0.04 16.30
C LEU A 60 -6.62 -1.43 16.25
N ALA A 61 -6.89 -1.91 15.03
CA ALA A 61 -7.42 -3.24 14.78
C ALA A 61 -7.12 -3.69 13.34
N GLU A 62 -5.91 -4.14 13.07
CA GLU A 62 -5.42 -4.41 11.71
C GLU A 62 -6.24 -5.49 11.00
N ALA A 63 -6.70 -6.51 11.72
CA ALA A 63 -7.64 -7.49 11.17
C ALA A 63 -8.96 -6.84 10.72
N GLY A 64 -9.43 -5.85 11.48
CA GLY A 64 -10.63 -5.07 11.15
C GLY A 64 -10.39 -4.16 9.94
N ILE A 65 -9.23 -3.52 9.83
CA ILE A 65 -8.83 -2.71 8.67
C ILE A 65 -8.91 -3.54 7.40
N ILE A 66 -8.24 -4.69 7.36
CA ILE A 66 -8.22 -5.55 6.17
C ILE A 66 -9.60 -6.17 5.90
N GLY A 67 -10.32 -6.60 6.94
CA GLY A 67 -11.67 -7.13 6.78
C GLY A 67 -12.64 -6.11 6.19
N THR A 68 -12.58 -4.86 6.65
CA THR A 68 -13.39 -3.75 6.11
C THR A 68 -13.01 -3.43 4.67
N ALA A 69 -11.71 -3.42 4.36
CA ALA A 69 -11.23 -3.20 2.99
C ALA A 69 -11.76 -4.26 2.01
N ILE A 70 -11.81 -5.53 2.41
CA ILE A 70 -12.41 -6.60 1.59
C ILE A 70 -13.88 -6.26 1.28
N GLY A 71 -14.64 -5.87 2.29
CA GLY A 71 -16.05 -5.46 2.11
C GLY A 71 -16.21 -4.25 1.19
N LEU A 72 -15.37 -3.23 1.33
CA LEU A 72 -15.36 -2.05 0.46
C LEU A 72 -15.02 -2.42 -0.99
N ALA A 73 -14.01 -3.26 -1.21
CA ALA A 73 -13.64 -3.72 -2.54
C ALA A 73 -14.78 -4.49 -3.23
N MET A 74 -15.49 -5.35 -2.49
CA MET A 74 -16.68 -6.04 -2.98
C MET A 74 -17.82 -5.08 -3.34
N ARG A 75 -17.83 -3.88 -2.80
CA ARG A 75 -18.78 -2.79 -3.13
C ARG A 75 -18.26 -1.88 -4.26
N GLY A 76 -17.12 -2.22 -4.86
CA GLY A 76 -16.55 -1.51 -6.01
C GLY A 76 -15.64 -0.34 -5.66
N PHE A 77 -15.22 -0.20 -4.40
CA PHE A 77 -14.17 0.74 -4.00
C PHE A 77 -12.77 0.15 -4.27
N ARG A 78 -11.76 1.01 -4.23
CA ARG A 78 -10.34 0.66 -4.31
C ARG A 78 -9.62 1.08 -3.02
N PRO A 79 -9.71 0.27 -1.96
CA PRO A 79 -9.11 0.62 -0.68
C PRO A 79 -7.59 0.54 -0.74
N VAL A 80 -6.95 1.58 -0.21
CA VAL A 80 -5.54 1.59 0.14
C VAL A 80 -5.46 1.59 1.67
N CYS A 81 -4.97 0.50 2.24
CA CYS A 81 -4.81 0.35 3.68
C CYS A 81 -3.39 0.68 4.08
N GLU A 82 -3.19 1.37 5.21
CA GLU A 82 -1.90 1.51 5.86
C GLU A 82 -1.89 0.69 7.14
N ILE A 83 -0.89 -0.18 7.27
CA ILE A 83 -0.49 -0.80 8.54
C ILE A 83 0.74 -0.05 9.02
N GLN A 84 0.72 0.50 10.23
CA GLN A 84 1.72 1.47 10.69
C GLN A 84 3.16 0.95 10.70
N PHE A 85 3.35 -0.34 11.03
CA PHE A 85 4.65 -1.00 11.07
C PHE A 85 4.56 -2.47 10.67
N ASP A 86 5.69 -2.99 10.26
CA ASP A 86 5.87 -4.36 9.78
C ASP A 86 5.43 -5.44 10.79
N GLY A 87 5.74 -5.28 12.07
CA GLY A 87 5.32 -6.22 13.11
C GLY A 87 3.81 -6.21 13.39
N PHE A 88 3.13 -5.12 13.04
CA PHE A 88 1.68 -4.97 13.24
C PHE A 88 0.83 -5.59 12.13
N ILE A 89 1.46 -6.12 11.08
CA ILE A 89 0.72 -6.85 10.04
C ILE A 89 0.23 -8.23 10.54
N PHE A 90 0.87 -8.82 11.55
CA PHE A 90 0.54 -10.17 12.00
C PHE A 90 -0.87 -10.33 12.58
N PRO A 91 -1.48 -9.38 13.31
CA PRO A 91 -2.89 -9.45 13.66
C PRO A 91 -3.83 -9.58 12.46
N ALA A 92 -3.45 -9.05 11.30
CA ALA A 92 -4.22 -9.16 10.06
C ALA A 92 -3.82 -10.37 9.18
N PHE A 93 -2.86 -11.19 9.59
CA PHE A 93 -2.29 -12.27 8.78
C PHE A 93 -3.37 -13.20 8.20
N ASN A 94 -4.32 -13.63 9.02
CA ASN A 94 -5.42 -14.47 8.57
C ASN A 94 -6.27 -13.78 7.50
N GLN A 95 -6.62 -12.51 7.68
CA GLN A 95 -7.43 -11.76 6.70
C GLN A 95 -6.69 -11.63 5.37
N ILE A 96 -5.38 -11.44 5.40
CA ILE A 96 -4.57 -11.30 4.19
C ILE A 96 -4.41 -12.65 3.48
N THR A 97 -3.94 -13.68 4.20
CA THR A 97 -3.50 -14.93 3.56
C THR A 97 -4.65 -15.89 3.25
N THR A 98 -5.70 -15.93 4.09
CA THR A 98 -6.80 -16.90 3.94
C THR A 98 -8.06 -16.29 3.33
N GLN A 99 -8.29 -15.00 3.46
CA GLN A 99 -9.45 -14.33 2.87
C GLN A 99 -9.06 -13.54 1.62
N LEU A 100 -8.32 -12.44 1.75
CA LEU A 100 -7.98 -11.54 0.65
C LEU A 100 -7.32 -12.29 -0.52
N ALA A 101 -6.26 -13.02 -0.25
CA ALA A 101 -5.49 -13.73 -1.28
C ALA A 101 -6.26 -14.86 -1.98
N LYS A 102 -7.28 -15.43 -1.33
CA LYS A 102 -7.96 -16.64 -1.83
C LYS A 102 -9.35 -16.39 -2.41
N LEU A 103 -9.97 -15.25 -2.09
CA LEU A 103 -11.37 -15.02 -2.43
C LEU A 103 -11.60 -14.98 -3.95
N HIS A 104 -10.68 -14.40 -4.72
CA HIS A 104 -10.75 -14.40 -6.18
C HIS A 104 -10.82 -15.83 -6.74
N ASN A 105 -9.90 -16.71 -6.33
CA ASN A 105 -9.90 -18.11 -6.76
C ASN A 105 -11.12 -18.88 -6.22
N ARG A 106 -11.49 -18.67 -4.96
CA ARG A 106 -12.64 -19.32 -4.32
C ARG A 106 -13.96 -19.03 -5.02
N THR A 107 -14.05 -17.85 -5.63
CA THR A 107 -15.25 -17.41 -6.38
C THR A 107 -15.12 -17.62 -7.89
N ALA A 108 -14.15 -18.42 -8.33
CA ALA A 108 -13.87 -18.68 -9.75
C ALA A 108 -13.74 -17.38 -10.58
N GLY A 109 -13.09 -16.36 -10.01
CA GLY A 109 -12.86 -15.08 -10.67
C GLY A 109 -14.00 -14.07 -10.58
N ALA A 110 -15.13 -14.43 -9.98
CA ALA A 110 -16.31 -13.54 -9.90
C ALA A 110 -16.06 -12.30 -9.01
N VAL A 111 -15.21 -12.41 -7.99
CA VAL A 111 -14.88 -11.31 -7.07
C VAL A 111 -13.47 -10.83 -7.35
N LYS A 112 -13.35 -9.54 -7.67
CA LYS A 112 -12.06 -8.82 -7.74
C LYS A 112 -11.85 -8.07 -6.44
N LEU A 113 -10.61 -8.01 -5.98
CA LEU A 113 -10.24 -7.35 -4.73
C LEU A 113 -9.07 -6.38 -4.95
N PRO A 114 -9.36 -5.22 -5.57
CA PRO A 114 -8.36 -4.18 -5.85
C PRO A 114 -7.95 -3.47 -4.55
N ILE A 115 -7.22 -4.17 -3.69
CA ILE A 115 -6.79 -3.69 -2.39
C ILE A 115 -5.27 -3.56 -2.38
N VAL A 116 -4.78 -2.40 -1.97
CA VAL A 116 -3.36 -2.19 -1.68
C VAL A 116 -3.18 -2.11 -0.16
N ILE A 117 -2.30 -2.94 0.38
CA ILE A 117 -1.89 -2.88 1.78
C ILE A 117 -0.48 -2.31 1.81
N ARG A 118 -0.33 -1.09 2.29
CA ARG A 118 0.95 -0.41 2.48
C ARG A 118 1.49 -0.73 3.87
N VAL A 119 2.76 -1.10 3.93
CA VAL A 119 3.42 -1.44 5.20
C VAL A 119 4.85 -0.92 5.18
N PRO A 120 5.21 0.03 6.07
CA PRO A 120 6.61 0.38 6.32
C PRO A 120 7.35 -0.84 6.90
N TYR A 121 8.50 -1.21 6.33
CA TYR A 121 9.22 -2.40 6.78
C TYR A 121 10.75 -2.20 6.85
N GLY A 122 11.43 -3.16 7.49
CA GLY A 122 12.89 -3.18 7.62
C GLY A 122 13.41 -2.27 8.75
N GLY A 123 14.69 -2.32 9.02
CA GLY A 123 15.34 -1.58 10.09
C GLY A 123 15.66 -0.11 9.80
N HIS A 124 16.73 0.38 10.45
CA HIS A 124 17.35 1.71 10.31
C HIS A 124 16.64 2.90 10.95
N ILE A 125 15.63 2.69 11.79
CA ILE A 125 14.97 3.77 12.53
C ILE A 125 15.31 3.80 14.02
N GLY A 126 16.18 2.87 14.51
CA GLY A 126 16.57 2.78 15.91
C GLY A 126 15.48 2.29 16.86
N ALA A 127 14.40 1.72 16.32
CA ALA A 127 13.33 1.13 17.12
C ALA A 127 13.67 -0.31 17.53
N VAL A 128 12.92 -0.83 18.51
CA VAL A 128 12.99 -2.23 18.95
C VAL A 128 12.13 -3.12 18.06
N GLU A 129 12.02 -4.40 18.40
CA GLU A 129 11.16 -5.38 17.72
C GLU A 129 9.73 -4.84 17.47
N HIS A 130 8.99 -5.42 16.56
CA HIS A 130 7.72 -4.97 15.96
C HIS A 130 7.81 -3.73 15.07
N HIS A 131 8.95 -3.02 15.07
CA HIS A 131 9.14 -1.81 14.28
C HIS A 131 10.31 -1.92 13.31
N GLN A 132 10.92 -3.09 13.15
CA GLN A 132 12.05 -3.33 12.24
C GLN A 132 12.11 -4.77 11.71
N GLU A 133 10.94 -5.37 11.54
CA GLU A 133 10.79 -6.70 10.96
C GLU A 133 10.91 -6.68 9.42
N SER A 134 11.14 -7.85 8.85
CA SER A 134 11.18 -8.08 7.40
C SER A 134 10.23 -9.23 7.05
N PRO A 135 8.93 -8.95 6.92
CA PRO A 135 7.89 -9.98 6.81
C PRO A 135 7.71 -10.55 5.41
N GLU A 136 8.52 -10.17 4.42
CA GLU A 136 8.33 -10.49 3.00
C GLU A 136 8.14 -11.99 2.76
N ALA A 137 8.98 -12.82 3.41
CA ALA A 137 8.96 -14.26 3.21
C ALA A 137 7.64 -14.92 3.63
N TYR A 138 6.95 -14.38 4.64
CA TYR A 138 5.66 -14.90 5.09
C TYR A 138 4.56 -14.74 4.05
N PHE A 139 4.65 -13.67 3.25
CA PHE A 139 3.63 -13.33 2.25
C PHE A 139 4.01 -13.77 0.84
N ALA A 140 5.30 -13.89 0.53
CA ALA A 140 5.80 -14.32 -0.78
C ALA A 140 5.32 -15.74 -1.16
N HIS A 141 5.04 -16.59 -0.18
CA HIS A 141 4.49 -17.93 -0.41
C HIS A 141 2.96 -17.97 -0.51
N THR A 142 2.28 -16.83 -0.46
CA THR A 142 0.82 -16.77 -0.47
C THR A 142 0.28 -16.63 -1.90
N PRO A 143 -0.19 -17.71 -2.55
CA PRO A 143 -0.78 -17.63 -3.89
C PRO A 143 -2.02 -16.72 -3.89
N GLY A 144 -2.11 -15.83 -4.90
CA GLY A 144 -3.19 -14.86 -5.03
C GLY A 144 -2.90 -13.50 -4.39
N LEU A 145 -1.73 -13.32 -3.77
CA LEU A 145 -1.23 -12.05 -3.28
C LEU A 145 0.02 -11.66 -4.06
N ARG A 146 0.10 -10.40 -4.50
CA ARG A 146 1.31 -9.85 -5.09
C ARG A 146 2.08 -9.06 -4.03
N LEU A 147 3.40 -9.19 -4.05
CA LEU A 147 4.30 -8.49 -3.15
C LEU A 147 5.18 -7.53 -3.94
N VAL A 148 5.25 -6.28 -3.52
CA VAL A 148 5.99 -5.22 -4.21
C VAL A 148 6.77 -4.39 -3.21
N SER A 149 8.02 -4.05 -3.54
CA SER A 149 8.84 -3.14 -2.73
C SER A 149 9.64 -2.19 -3.64
N PRO A 150 9.39 -0.86 -3.58
CA PRO A 150 10.10 0.12 -4.37
C PRO A 150 11.52 0.37 -3.83
N SER A 151 12.45 0.72 -4.72
CA SER A 151 13.83 1.06 -4.33
C SER A 151 14.17 2.54 -4.49
N THR A 152 13.45 3.26 -5.35
CA THR A 152 13.67 4.68 -5.65
C THR A 152 12.37 5.48 -5.50
N PRO A 153 12.42 6.82 -5.37
CA PRO A 153 11.22 7.66 -5.38
C PRO A 153 10.39 7.51 -6.66
N ASN A 154 11.03 7.33 -7.80
CA ASN A 154 10.32 7.09 -9.06
C ASN A 154 9.56 5.76 -9.06
N ASP A 155 10.20 4.69 -8.59
CA ASP A 155 9.53 3.39 -8.43
C ASP A 155 8.38 3.49 -7.43
N ALA A 156 8.60 4.15 -6.30
CA ALA A 156 7.57 4.34 -5.27
C ALA A 156 6.31 5.01 -5.85
N TYR A 157 6.50 6.07 -6.62
CA TYR A 157 5.38 6.77 -7.27
C TYR A 157 4.66 5.87 -8.27
N TRP A 158 5.37 5.34 -9.26
CA TRP A 158 4.74 4.63 -10.36
C TRP A 158 4.22 3.24 -9.99
N MET A 159 4.96 2.49 -9.16
CA MET A 159 4.52 1.18 -8.70
C MET A 159 3.27 1.29 -7.81
N LEU A 160 3.18 2.33 -6.93
CA LEU A 160 1.99 2.55 -6.13
C LEU A 160 0.79 2.94 -7.00
N ARG A 161 0.97 3.80 -8.00
CA ARG A 161 -0.07 4.12 -8.98
C ARG A 161 -0.58 2.88 -9.70
N GLN A 162 0.33 2.02 -10.18
CA GLN A 162 -0.03 0.77 -10.83
C GLN A 162 -0.70 -0.22 -9.88
N ALA A 163 -0.24 -0.30 -8.63
CA ALA A 163 -0.86 -1.14 -7.61
C ALA A 163 -2.32 -0.75 -7.35
N ILE A 164 -2.61 0.55 -7.23
CA ILE A 164 -3.96 1.06 -6.99
C ILE A 164 -4.89 0.79 -8.18
N THR A 165 -4.40 0.80 -9.41
CA THR A 165 -5.19 0.49 -10.60
C THR A 165 -5.34 -1.01 -10.89
N SER A 166 -4.56 -1.86 -10.23
CA SER A 166 -4.66 -3.32 -10.37
C SER A 166 -5.97 -3.86 -9.81
N ASP A 167 -6.49 -4.91 -10.40
CA ASP A 167 -7.65 -5.66 -9.88
C ASP A 167 -7.26 -6.75 -8.86
N ASP A 168 -5.95 -7.01 -8.71
CA ASP A 168 -5.41 -8.00 -7.78
C ASP A 168 -4.97 -7.35 -6.46
N PRO A 169 -5.05 -8.07 -5.34
CA PRO A 169 -4.56 -7.59 -4.06
C PRO A 169 -3.04 -7.50 -4.04
N ILE A 170 -2.53 -6.38 -3.55
CA ILE A 170 -1.09 -6.09 -3.52
C ILE A 170 -0.67 -5.72 -2.11
N LEU A 171 0.35 -6.41 -1.60
CA LEU A 171 1.08 -6.00 -0.41
C LEU A 171 2.28 -5.14 -0.86
N PHE A 172 2.20 -3.85 -0.54
CA PHE A 172 3.17 -2.84 -0.93
C PHE A 172 4.08 -2.52 0.26
N LEU A 173 5.26 -3.11 0.27
CA LEU A 173 6.24 -2.98 1.35
C LEU A 173 7.13 -1.76 1.13
N GLU A 174 7.12 -0.82 2.06
CA GLU A 174 7.84 0.45 1.97
C GLU A 174 9.11 0.39 2.82
N PRO A 175 10.31 0.33 2.21
CA PRO A 175 11.56 0.24 2.98
C PRO A 175 11.80 1.54 3.76
N LYS A 176 11.69 1.50 5.10
CA LYS A 176 11.84 2.67 5.98
C LYS A 176 13.16 3.41 5.79
N SER A 177 14.24 2.68 5.52
CA SER A 177 15.55 3.25 5.23
C SER A 177 15.57 4.17 4.00
N ARG A 178 14.56 4.06 3.13
CA ARG A 178 14.47 4.82 1.88
C ARG A 178 13.52 6.02 1.95
N TYR A 179 12.71 6.18 2.97
CA TYR A 179 11.71 7.25 3.04
C TYR A 179 12.29 8.65 2.82
N TRP A 180 13.48 8.90 3.32
CA TRP A 180 14.15 10.21 3.20
C TRP A 180 15.12 10.30 2.02
N HIS A 181 15.31 9.19 1.30
CA HIS A 181 16.14 9.19 0.10
C HIS A 181 15.47 10.01 -1.00
N LYS A 182 16.18 11.01 -1.49
CA LYS A 182 15.72 11.88 -2.58
C LYS A 182 16.07 11.30 -3.92
N GLY A 183 15.17 11.44 -4.87
CA GLY A 183 15.37 11.05 -6.26
C GLY A 183 14.39 11.75 -7.18
N GLU A 184 14.68 11.69 -8.45
CA GLU A 184 13.87 12.28 -9.49
C GLU A 184 12.60 11.43 -9.71
N VAL A 185 11.44 12.07 -9.77
CA VAL A 185 10.18 11.45 -10.17
C VAL A 185 9.83 11.96 -11.57
N GLN A 186 9.71 11.05 -12.52
CA GLN A 186 9.40 11.36 -13.91
C GLN A 186 7.89 11.47 -14.11
N ASP A 187 7.46 12.40 -14.98
CA ASP A 187 6.04 12.59 -15.30
C ASP A 187 5.48 11.48 -16.22
N ALA A 188 6.35 10.76 -16.94
CA ALA A 188 5.96 9.65 -17.81
C ALA A 188 6.12 8.31 -17.09
N ALA A 189 5.12 7.45 -17.21
CA ALA A 189 5.21 6.10 -16.69
C ALA A 189 6.42 5.37 -17.30
N PRO A 190 7.30 4.81 -16.47
CA PRO A 190 8.34 3.93 -16.98
C PRO A 190 7.69 2.68 -17.60
N SER A 191 8.38 2.03 -18.50
CA SER A 191 7.94 0.76 -19.09
C SER A 191 7.98 -0.42 -18.09
N LEU A 192 7.92 -0.12 -16.79
CA LEU A 192 7.94 -1.10 -15.71
C LEU A 192 6.60 -1.83 -15.66
N SER A 193 6.65 -3.14 -15.80
CA SER A 193 5.52 -4.01 -15.49
C SER A 193 5.68 -4.58 -14.09
N LEU A 194 4.64 -4.49 -13.25
CA LEU A 194 4.61 -5.17 -11.95
C LEU A 194 4.82 -6.69 -12.07
N ILE A 195 4.61 -7.25 -13.24
CA ILE A 195 4.81 -8.68 -13.54
C ILE A 195 6.28 -9.08 -13.45
N HIS A 196 7.21 -8.16 -13.71
CA HIS A 196 8.65 -8.46 -13.68
C HIS A 196 9.27 -8.45 -12.29
N ILE A 197 8.51 -8.08 -11.24
CA ILE A 197 9.05 -7.84 -9.89
C ILE A 197 8.73 -8.99 -8.94
N SER A 198 7.80 -9.88 -9.24
CA SER A 198 7.26 -10.83 -8.26
C SER A 198 6.87 -12.21 -8.77
N GLU A 199 7.34 -12.67 -9.93
CA GLU A 199 7.16 -14.10 -10.22
C GLU A 199 8.27 -14.90 -9.53
N PRO A 200 7.94 -15.75 -8.52
CA PRO A 200 8.88 -16.77 -8.10
C PRO A 200 9.12 -17.67 -9.33
N THR A 201 10.34 -17.71 -9.79
CA THR A 201 10.78 -18.75 -10.75
C THR A 201 10.34 -20.10 -10.20
N ARG A 202 9.58 -20.82 -11.00
CA ARG A 202 9.15 -22.20 -10.72
C ARG A 202 10.35 -23.10 -10.53
#